data_ef58233c6daf54c6b1e173e92db7f4b7
#
_entry.id   ef58233c6daf54c6b1e173e92db7f4b7
#
_cell.length_a   1.000
_cell.length_b   1.000
_cell.length_c   1.000
_cell.angle_alpha   90.00
_cell.angle_beta   90.00
_cell.angle_gamma   90.00
#
_symmetry.space_group_name_H-M   'P 1'
#
loop_
_entity.id
_entity.type
_entity.pdbx_description
1 polymer ?
#
loop_
_entity_poly.entity_id
_entity_poly.type
_entity_poly.pdbx_seq_one_letter_code
_entity_poly.pdbx_strand_id
1 'polypeptide(L)'
;MSNYKSSFNLKRFHIVNLLILSLFAFSFLNGCHEEPSELGLNYIPPGDTFRTKTLDSQTDTILITESNTRKYINTSASANLLVGLYQQYISKALLKFKSITQDYDSATVLSAKLNLKYNNYYFEDSLGVTSFNVYSLTKSFGFSEIKYDELTSANIGTTVLGSYNGTLTDSAEISINLNNQTVQDWLNYAADTNYAVKNYGIVMLANSSTNTIKSFFASNTDESVRPSMTVIVSKNSVVDTLNLNISESVSLNTVPVSIIPAERFVLQSGVSFKNIMKFDLTKLPPNIIINLASLEFTLDKNNSFISSNSDPRVNLGMLTDSANQETDGLIFQAFKKDSITYTVILNSIFQQWNLGTAQNYGLLFWNVSEVSNLDRFVFYDHTSSDINRRPRLKIIYTLRN
;
A
#
# COMPACT_ATOMS: atom_id res chain seq x y z
N MET A 1 13.67 -61.88 -41.17
CA MET A 1 12.22 -61.59 -40.98
C MET A 1 11.78 -62.15 -39.62
N SER A 2 11.90 -61.45 -38.56
CA SER A 2 11.24 -61.78 -37.26
C SER A 2 11.62 -60.76 -36.21
N ASN A 3 11.13 -59.55 -36.24
CA ASN A 3 11.23 -58.62 -35.06
C ASN A 3 10.18 -57.48 -35.11
N TYR A 4 9.07 -57.64 -35.85
CA TYR A 4 8.07 -56.59 -35.99
C TYR A 4 6.70 -56.87 -35.30
N LYS A 5 6.54 -58.01 -34.65
CA LYS A 5 5.27 -58.41 -33.99
C LYS A 5 5.23 -58.17 -32.49
N SER A 6 6.34 -57.90 -31.79
CA SER A 6 6.34 -57.75 -30.35
C SER A 6 6.05 -56.32 -29.87
N SER A 7 6.32 -55.29 -30.67
CA SER A 7 6.12 -53.88 -30.27
C SER A 7 4.64 -53.40 -30.34
N PHE A 8 3.81 -54.08 -31.14
CA PHE A 8 2.40 -53.71 -31.31
C PHE A 8 1.53 -54.17 -30.14
N ASN A 9 1.88 -55.28 -29.51
CA ASN A 9 1.16 -55.80 -28.34
C ASN A 9 1.48 -55.01 -27.05
N LEU A 10 2.70 -54.50 -26.93
CA LEU A 10 3.09 -53.72 -25.75
C LEU A 10 2.35 -52.35 -25.73
N LYS A 11 2.23 -51.68 -26.86
CA LYS A 11 1.47 -50.42 -26.96
C LYS A 11 -0.02 -50.58 -26.68
N ARG A 12 -0.63 -51.68 -27.13
CA ARG A 12 -2.04 -51.95 -26.81
C ARG A 12 -2.25 -52.26 -25.33
N PHE A 13 -1.31 -52.93 -24.69
CA PHE A 13 -1.37 -53.21 -23.24
C PHE A 13 -1.25 -51.95 -22.37
N HIS A 14 -0.41 -51.00 -22.76
CA HIS A 14 -0.32 -49.70 -22.08
C HIS A 14 -1.54 -48.82 -22.30
N ILE A 15 -2.15 -48.83 -23.45
CA ILE A 15 -3.39 -48.07 -23.74
C ILE A 15 -4.58 -48.64 -22.95
N VAL A 16 -4.69 -49.96 -22.84
CA VAL A 16 -5.76 -50.61 -22.05
C VAL A 16 -5.57 -50.33 -20.55
N ASN A 17 -4.33 -50.39 -20.03
CA ASN A 17 -4.05 -50.03 -18.64
C ASN A 17 -4.28 -48.56 -18.33
N LEU A 18 -3.97 -47.65 -19.26
CA LEU A 18 -4.27 -46.21 -19.10
C LEU A 18 -5.77 -45.93 -19.10
N LEU A 19 -6.54 -46.65 -19.93
CA LEU A 19 -8.00 -46.57 -19.96
C LEU A 19 -8.64 -47.12 -18.67
N ILE A 20 -8.13 -48.21 -18.14
CA ILE A 20 -8.60 -48.77 -16.86
C ILE A 20 -8.25 -47.84 -15.71
N LEU A 21 -7.04 -47.27 -15.69
CA LEU A 21 -6.65 -46.28 -14.67
C LEU A 21 -7.46 -44.98 -14.72
N SER A 22 -7.83 -44.53 -15.94
CA SER A 22 -8.70 -43.36 -16.10
C SER A 22 -10.15 -43.64 -15.67
N LEU A 23 -10.66 -44.85 -15.93
CA LEU A 23 -11.99 -45.26 -15.47
C LEU A 23 -12.05 -45.37 -13.93
N PHE A 24 -10.95 -45.84 -13.32
CA PHE A 24 -10.83 -45.93 -11.86
C PHE A 24 -10.74 -44.53 -11.22
N ALA A 25 -10.01 -43.60 -11.84
CA ALA A 25 -9.94 -42.19 -11.39
C ALA A 25 -11.30 -41.48 -11.49
N PHE A 26 -12.12 -41.78 -12.52
CA PHE A 26 -13.46 -41.22 -12.66
C PHE A 26 -14.46 -41.74 -11.61
N SER A 27 -14.23 -42.96 -11.06
CA SER A 27 -15.11 -43.51 -10.02
C SER A 27 -14.92 -42.81 -8.64
N PHE A 28 -13.79 -42.15 -8.42
CA PHE A 28 -13.54 -41.36 -7.19
C PHE A 28 -14.01 -39.91 -7.27
N LEU A 29 -14.45 -39.44 -8.47
CA LEU A 29 -14.97 -38.09 -8.65
C LEU A 29 -16.48 -37.97 -8.39
N ASN A 30 -17.17 -39.07 -8.20
CA ASN A 30 -18.53 -39.07 -7.66
C ASN A 30 -18.47 -39.03 -6.12
N GLY A 31 -17.85 -37.99 -5.58
CA GLY A 31 -18.00 -37.63 -4.18
C GLY A 31 -19.48 -37.42 -3.91
N CYS A 32 -20.01 -38.11 -2.92
CA CYS A 32 -21.38 -37.97 -2.45
C CYS A 32 -21.77 -36.51 -2.35
N HIS A 33 -22.59 -36.07 -3.27
CA HIS A 33 -23.43 -34.90 -3.09
C HIS A 33 -24.69 -35.38 -2.35
N GLU A 34 -24.47 -35.84 -1.11
CA GLU A 34 -25.61 -36.03 -0.22
C GLU A 34 -25.99 -34.64 0.28
N GLU A 35 -27.13 -34.16 -0.19
CA GLU A 35 -27.88 -33.14 0.56
C GLU A 35 -28.01 -33.63 1.99
N PRO A 36 -27.84 -32.80 3.04
CA PRO A 36 -28.00 -33.24 4.42
C PRO A 36 -29.37 -33.85 4.54
N SER A 37 -29.42 -35.18 4.66
CA SER A 37 -30.68 -35.86 4.81
C SER A 37 -31.31 -35.48 6.14
N GLU A 38 -32.62 -35.25 6.16
CA GLU A 38 -33.42 -34.97 7.36
C GLU A 38 -33.37 -36.09 8.42
N LEU A 39 -32.69 -37.19 8.13
CA LEU A 39 -32.55 -38.39 8.97
C LEU A 39 -31.91 -38.18 10.35
N GLY A 40 -31.23 -37.06 10.57
CA GLY A 40 -30.68 -36.68 11.88
C GLY A 40 -31.58 -35.82 12.74
N LEU A 41 -32.51 -35.07 12.14
CA LEU A 41 -33.36 -34.12 12.86
C LEU A 41 -34.37 -34.78 13.81
N ASN A 42 -34.80 -36.00 13.55
CA ASN A 42 -35.75 -36.74 14.38
C ASN A 42 -35.13 -37.41 15.62
N TYR A 43 -33.80 -37.42 15.75
CA TYR A 43 -33.10 -37.99 16.89
C TYR A 43 -32.54 -36.95 17.86
N ILE A 44 -32.72 -35.66 17.57
CA ILE A 44 -32.35 -34.59 18.50
C ILE A 44 -33.46 -34.43 19.51
N PRO A 45 -33.21 -34.66 20.83
CA PRO A 45 -34.20 -34.39 21.86
C PRO A 45 -34.76 -32.98 21.71
N PRO A 46 -36.09 -32.76 21.96
CA PRO A 46 -36.72 -31.45 21.79
C PRO A 46 -36.07 -30.29 22.57
N GLY A 47 -35.20 -30.60 23.53
CA GLY A 47 -34.39 -29.61 24.29
C GLY A 47 -33.02 -29.28 23.70
N ASP A 48 -32.52 -30.07 22.75
CA ASP A 48 -31.12 -29.92 22.21
C ASP A 48 -31.06 -29.24 20.84
N THR A 49 -32.18 -28.66 20.38
CA THR A 49 -32.16 -27.86 19.15
C THR A 49 -31.44 -26.55 19.40
N PHE A 50 -30.16 -26.48 19.07
CA PHE A 50 -29.40 -25.21 19.01
C PHE A 50 -30.11 -24.31 17.98
N ARG A 51 -30.86 -23.32 18.48
CA ARG A 51 -31.54 -22.36 17.60
C ARG A 51 -30.53 -21.28 17.24
N THR A 52 -29.99 -21.35 16.02
CA THR A 52 -29.26 -20.25 15.44
C THR A 52 -30.19 -19.06 15.18
N LYS A 53 -29.73 -17.88 15.51
CA LYS A 53 -30.39 -16.60 15.21
C LYS A 53 -29.50 -15.77 14.32
N THR A 54 -30.12 -14.91 13.52
CA THR A 54 -29.41 -13.96 12.66
C THR A 54 -29.74 -12.55 13.11
N LEU A 55 -28.73 -11.70 13.16
CA LEU A 55 -28.83 -10.26 13.30
C LEU A 55 -28.17 -9.63 12.08
N ASP A 56 -28.86 -8.73 11.38
CA ASP A 56 -28.41 -8.10 10.15
C ASP A 56 -28.62 -6.58 10.24
N SER A 57 -27.55 -5.80 10.09
CA SER A 57 -27.61 -4.34 10.23
C SER A 57 -28.54 -3.64 9.24
N GLN A 58 -28.90 -4.29 8.13
CA GLN A 58 -29.84 -3.71 7.18
C GLN A 58 -31.30 -3.90 7.59
N THR A 59 -31.62 -4.94 8.38
CA THR A 59 -32.97 -5.27 8.81
C THR A 59 -33.23 -5.04 10.29
N ASP A 60 -32.21 -5.22 11.13
CA ASP A 60 -32.35 -5.30 12.60
C ASP A 60 -31.81 -4.06 13.34
N THR A 61 -31.59 -2.97 12.67
CA THR A 61 -31.16 -1.69 13.29
C THR A 61 -29.94 -1.84 14.21
N ILE A 62 -28.85 -2.45 13.74
CA ILE A 62 -27.52 -2.27 14.34
C ILE A 62 -27.01 -0.91 13.86
N LEU A 63 -26.70 -0.02 14.79
CA LEU A 63 -26.08 1.23 14.42
C LEU A 63 -24.59 0.98 14.12
N ILE A 64 -24.18 1.27 12.89
CA ILE A 64 -22.79 1.35 12.45
C ILE A 64 -22.48 2.83 12.28
N THR A 65 -21.34 3.28 12.80
CA THR A 65 -20.87 4.65 12.61
C THR A 65 -19.41 4.64 12.18
N GLU A 66 -19.04 5.52 11.28
CA GLU A 66 -17.67 5.68 10.79
C GLU A 66 -17.14 7.08 11.10
N SER A 67 -15.84 7.14 11.33
CA SER A 67 -15.10 8.38 11.46
C SER A 67 -13.79 8.29 10.71
N ASN A 68 -13.58 9.22 9.78
CA ASN A 68 -12.30 9.36 9.13
C ASN A 68 -11.26 9.91 10.11
N THR A 69 -10.09 9.35 10.08
CA THR A 69 -8.96 9.79 10.89
C THR A 69 -7.72 9.90 10.04
N ARG A 70 -6.74 10.68 10.50
CA ARG A 70 -5.47 10.85 9.81
C ARG A 70 -4.35 10.76 10.84
N LYS A 71 -3.43 9.84 10.60
CA LYS A 71 -2.21 9.72 11.40
C LYS A 71 -1.03 9.79 10.44
N TYR A 72 -0.08 10.71 10.71
CA TYR A 72 1.12 10.82 9.90
C TYR A 72 1.85 9.47 9.80
N ILE A 73 2.29 9.16 8.58
CA ILE A 73 3.16 8.02 8.32
C ILE A 73 4.43 8.48 7.62
N ASN A 74 5.55 7.87 7.96
CA ASN A 74 6.81 8.08 7.26
C ASN A 74 6.95 7.05 6.13
N THR A 75 7.34 7.50 4.95
CA THR A 75 7.46 6.68 3.75
C THR A 75 8.89 6.23 3.44
N SER A 76 9.84 6.43 4.33
CA SER A 76 11.27 6.08 4.10
C SER A 76 11.52 4.59 3.91
N ALA A 77 10.63 3.73 4.44
CA ALA A 77 10.66 2.29 4.23
C ALA A 77 10.07 1.85 2.87
N SER A 78 9.52 2.78 2.08
CA SER A 78 8.92 2.48 0.78
C SER A 78 9.96 2.11 -0.27
N ALA A 79 9.61 1.22 -1.19
CA ALA A 79 10.32 0.98 -2.43
C ALA A 79 10.04 2.08 -3.49
N ASN A 80 9.08 2.96 -3.22
CA ASN A 80 8.58 3.99 -4.11
C ASN A 80 8.96 5.38 -3.61
N LEU A 81 9.53 6.19 -4.50
CA LEU A 81 9.87 7.58 -4.28
C LEU A 81 8.98 8.47 -5.14
N LEU A 82 7.97 9.05 -4.51
CA LEU A 82 6.93 9.84 -5.18
C LEU A 82 7.35 11.29 -5.36
N VAL A 83 7.13 11.83 -6.55
CA VAL A 83 7.26 13.26 -6.84
C VAL A 83 6.19 13.72 -7.82
N GLY A 84 5.64 14.88 -7.59
CA GLY A 84 4.65 15.45 -8.51
C GLY A 84 3.60 16.31 -7.83
N LEU A 85 2.67 16.76 -8.66
CA LEU A 85 1.51 17.55 -8.30
C LEU A 85 0.32 17.07 -9.13
N TYR A 86 -0.78 16.75 -8.48
CA TYR A 86 -2.04 16.46 -9.13
C TYR A 86 -3.17 17.13 -8.36
N GLN A 87 -3.83 18.11 -8.99
CA GLN A 87 -4.82 18.95 -8.32
C GLN A 87 -4.25 19.54 -7.01
N GLN A 88 -4.74 19.09 -5.84
CA GLN A 88 -4.29 19.54 -4.52
C GLN A 88 -3.33 18.52 -3.84
N TYR A 89 -3.03 17.40 -4.50
CA TYR A 89 -2.06 16.44 -4.02
C TYR A 89 -0.65 16.91 -4.35
N ILE A 90 0.23 16.92 -3.37
CA ILE A 90 1.64 17.30 -3.53
C ILE A 90 2.51 16.21 -2.96
N SER A 91 3.49 15.76 -3.75
CA SER A 91 4.55 14.85 -3.31
C SER A 91 5.91 15.50 -3.54
N LYS A 92 6.71 15.61 -2.48
CA LYS A 92 8.11 16.08 -2.52
C LYS A 92 8.99 14.86 -2.26
N ALA A 93 10.03 14.66 -3.07
CA ALA A 93 10.95 13.54 -2.91
C ALA A 93 12.30 14.02 -2.38
N LEU A 94 12.76 13.44 -1.28
CA LEU A 94 14.06 13.73 -0.68
C LEU A 94 14.99 12.54 -0.89
N LEU A 95 16.26 12.84 -1.21
CA LEU A 95 17.31 11.86 -1.46
C LEU A 95 18.59 12.29 -0.73
N LYS A 96 19.24 11.33 -0.08
CA LYS A 96 20.57 11.52 0.51
C LYS A 96 21.53 10.52 -0.12
N PHE A 97 22.67 10.99 -0.56
CA PHE A 97 23.70 10.17 -1.18
C PHE A 97 24.66 9.63 -0.12
N LYS A 98 25.33 8.52 -0.44
CA LYS A 98 26.48 8.05 0.33
C LYS A 98 27.58 9.13 0.32
N SER A 99 28.38 9.17 1.37
CA SER A 99 29.49 10.13 1.47
C SER A 99 30.46 9.93 0.33
N ILE A 100 30.95 11.05 -0.23
CA ILE A 100 32.09 11.07 -1.14
C ILE A 100 33.34 10.75 -0.32
N THR A 101 34.24 9.94 -0.85
CA THR A 101 35.50 9.61 -0.17
C THR A 101 36.51 10.77 -0.28
N GLN A 102 37.41 10.85 0.69
CA GLN A 102 38.49 11.88 0.68
C GLN A 102 39.53 11.70 -0.45
N ASP A 103 39.51 10.54 -1.14
CA ASP A 103 40.41 10.27 -2.26
C ASP A 103 40.33 11.30 -3.40
N TYR A 104 39.20 12.00 -3.45
CA TYR A 104 38.91 13.05 -4.45
C TYR A 104 39.14 14.46 -3.94
N ASP A 105 39.88 14.62 -2.83
CA ASP A 105 40.35 15.94 -2.41
C ASP A 105 41.12 16.64 -3.54
N SER A 106 40.84 17.93 -3.74
CA SER A 106 41.41 18.76 -4.81
C SER A 106 41.03 18.33 -6.25
N ALA A 107 40.10 17.42 -6.44
CA ALA A 107 39.58 17.10 -7.76
C ALA A 107 38.60 18.18 -8.25
N THR A 108 38.55 18.37 -9.56
CA THR A 108 37.59 19.29 -10.21
C THR A 108 36.44 18.51 -10.81
N VAL A 109 35.21 18.91 -10.53
CA VAL A 109 34.00 18.33 -11.11
C VAL A 109 33.83 18.81 -12.56
N LEU A 110 33.88 17.89 -13.51
CA LEU A 110 33.67 18.15 -14.94
C LEU A 110 32.18 18.06 -15.31
N SER A 111 31.45 17.07 -14.77
CA SER A 111 30.01 16.93 -14.92
C SER A 111 29.40 16.12 -13.79
N ALA A 112 28.13 16.37 -13.50
CA ALA A 112 27.35 15.60 -12.54
C ALA A 112 25.97 15.34 -13.07
N LYS A 113 25.44 14.14 -12.85
CA LYS A 113 24.10 13.71 -13.29
C LYS A 113 23.38 12.94 -12.18
N LEU A 114 22.14 13.28 -11.96
CA LEU A 114 21.20 12.48 -11.15
C LEU A 114 20.51 11.48 -12.07
N ASN A 115 20.62 10.20 -11.78
CA ASN A 115 19.98 9.12 -12.52
C ASN A 115 18.82 8.57 -11.71
N LEU A 116 17.65 8.48 -12.34
CA LEU A 116 16.42 8.00 -11.74
C LEU A 116 15.77 6.98 -12.69
N LYS A 117 15.17 5.93 -12.13
CA LYS A 117 14.42 4.95 -12.89
C LYS A 117 12.96 4.95 -12.45
N TYR A 118 12.06 5.15 -13.42
CA TYR A 118 10.62 5.12 -13.20
C TYR A 118 10.17 3.69 -12.87
N ASN A 119 9.36 3.53 -11.81
CA ASN A 119 8.91 2.21 -11.37
C ASN A 119 7.46 1.88 -11.76
N ASN A 120 6.95 2.58 -12.78
CA ASN A 120 5.63 2.38 -13.38
C ASN A 120 4.42 2.71 -12.49
N TYR A 121 4.63 3.31 -11.31
CA TYR A 121 3.52 3.83 -10.54
C TYR A 121 3.22 5.29 -10.90
N TYR A 122 1.94 5.57 -11.10
CA TYR A 122 1.41 6.92 -11.24
C TYR A 122 0.15 7.08 -10.38
N PHE A 123 -0.16 8.31 -10.02
CA PHE A 123 -1.41 8.67 -9.36
C PHE A 123 -2.27 9.47 -10.33
N GLU A 124 -3.47 8.94 -10.64
CA GLU A 124 -4.56 9.45 -11.48
C GLU A 124 -4.23 9.50 -12.98
N ASP A 125 -3.19 10.19 -13.43
CA ASP A 125 -2.90 10.37 -14.86
C ASP A 125 -1.60 9.65 -15.28
N SER A 126 -1.75 8.58 -16.07
CA SER A 126 -0.62 7.80 -16.59
C SER A 126 0.17 8.53 -17.66
N LEU A 127 -0.46 9.42 -18.41
CA LEU A 127 0.14 10.18 -19.52
C LEU A 127 0.49 11.61 -19.11
N GLY A 128 0.22 11.98 -17.87
CA GLY A 128 0.46 13.31 -17.34
C GLY A 128 1.93 13.73 -17.43
N VAL A 129 2.14 15.03 -17.63
CA VAL A 129 3.47 15.64 -17.64
C VAL A 129 4.05 15.60 -16.23
N THR A 130 5.23 15.04 -16.12
CA THR A 130 6.06 15.08 -14.90
C THR A 130 7.10 16.18 -15.07
N SER A 131 7.03 17.19 -14.22
CA SER A 131 7.96 18.30 -14.26
C SER A 131 8.35 18.70 -12.84
N PHE A 132 9.66 18.70 -12.55
CA PHE A 132 10.16 19.05 -11.24
C PHE A 132 11.55 19.67 -11.32
N ASN A 133 11.88 20.46 -10.31
CA ASN A 133 13.20 21.00 -10.08
C ASN A 133 13.88 20.27 -8.92
N VAL A 134 15.18 20.16 -9.00
CA VAL A 134 16.07 19.60 -7.97
C VAL A 134 16.75 20.75 -7.23
N TYR A 135 16.71 20.71 -5.91
CA TYR A 135 17.36 21.68 -5.03
C TYR A 135 18.20 20.96 -3.97
N SER A 136 19.22 21.63 -3.44
CA SER A 136 19.96 21.15 -2.26
C SER A 136 19.14 21.34 -0.98
N LEU A 137 19.33 20.47 0.00
CA LEU A 137 18.89 20.69 1.37
C LEU A 137 19.92 21.55 2.10
N THR A 138 19.47 22.55 2.87
CA THR A 138 20.32 23.44 3.66
C THR A 138 20.44 23.02 5.11
N LYS A 139 19.66 21.99 5.52
CA LYS A 139 19.62 21.44 6.87
C LYS A 139 19.59 19.91 6.79
N SER A 140 20.23 19.24 7.76
CA SER A 140 20.11 17.80 7.94
C SER A 140 18.74 17.42 8.50
N PHE A 141 18.18 16.34 7.98
CA PHE A 141 16.95 15.72 8.45
C PHE A 141 17.17 14.24 8.76
N GLY A 142 16.45 13.71 9.74
CA GLY A 142 16.23 12.27 9.90
C GLY A 142 15.16 11.80 8.90
N PHE A 143 15.57 11.09 7.85
CA PHE A 143 14.65 10.67 6.78
C PHE A 143 13.58 9.71 7.27
N SER A 144 13.85 8.96 8.34
CA SER A 144 12.86 8.07 8.98
C SER A 144 11.82 8.80 9.86
N GLU A 145 12.00 10.10 10.11
CA GLU A 145 11.17 10.85 11.07
C GLU A 145 10.54 12.11 10.49
N ILE A 146 11.14 12.69 9.44
CA ILE A 146 10.72 13.97 8.85
C ILE A 146 9.25 13.94 8.41
N LYS A 147 8.52 14.99 8.76
CA LYS A 147 7.13 15.24 8.36
C LYS A 147 7.06 16.28 7.25
N TYR A 148 5.92 16.28 6.53
CA TYR A 148 5.70 17.21 5.40
C TYR A 148 5.91 18.68 5.79
N ASP A 149 5.40 19.10 6.94
CA ASP A 149 5.42 20.51 7.39
C ASP A 149 6.79 20.95 7.93
N GLU A 150 7.69 20.02 8.21
CA GLU A 150 9.04 20.31 8.68
C GLU A 150 9.96 20.76 7.54
N LEU A 151 9.64 20.38 6.30
CA LEU A 151 10.34 20.81 5.10
C LEU A 151 9.79 22.14 4.59
N THR A 152 10.32 23.23 5.09
CA THR A 152 9.95 24.59 4.69
C THR A 152 10.90 25.14 3.62
N SER A 153 10.52 26.25 2.95
CA SER A 153 11.39 26.92 1.99
C SER A 153 12.74 27.39 2.56
N ALA A 154 12.80 27.67 3.86
CA ALA A 154 14.05 28.04 4.55
C ALA A 154 15.07 26.90 4.60
N ASN A 155 14.62 25.66 4.44
CA ASN A 155 15.46 24.46 4.48
C ASN A 155 15.83 23.95 3.09
N ILE A 156 15.52 24.71 2.05
CA ILE A 156 15.73 24.38 0.63
C ILE A 156 16.61 25.46 0.01
N GLY A 157 17.65 25.05 -0.70
CA GLY A 157 18.52 25.97 -1.43
C GLY A 157 17.72 26.73 -2.50
N THR A 158 18.13 27.96 -2.78
CA THR A 158 17.48 28.84 -3.77
C THR A 158 17.87 28.54 -5.20
N THR A 159 19.01 27.87 -5.40
CA THR A 159 19.53 27.54 -6.73
C THR A 159 18.94 26.25 -7.23
N VAL A 160 18.39 26.26 -8.46
CA VAL A 160 17.99 25.05 -9.15
C VAL A 160 19.24 24.27 -9.56
N LEU A 161 19.42 23.08 -9.03
CA LEU A 161 20.53 22.20 -9.36
C LEU A 161 20.35 21.49 -10.70
N GLY A 162 19.12 21.15 -11.04
CA GLY A 162 18.73 20.49 -12.26
C GLY A 162 17.23 20.45 -12.39
N SER A 163 16.72 20.08 -13.54
CA SER A 163 15.28 19.99 -13.80
C SER A 163 14.95 18.86 -14.75
N TYR A 164 13.75 18.35 -14.63
CA TYR A 164 13.15 17.42 -15.57
C TYR A 164 11.79 17.93 -16.02
N ASN A 165 11.47 17.72 -17.30
CA ASN A 165 10.16 17.99 -17.87
C ASN A 165 9.89 17.00 -19.00
N GLY A 166 8.88 16.16 -18.87
CA GLY A 166 8.53 15.16 -19.85
C GLY A 166 7.43 14.22 -19.40
N THR A 167 7.05 13.31 -20.27
CA THR A 167 6.14 12.19 -19.96
C THR A 167 6.98 10.95 -19.71
N LEU A 168 6.76 10.29 -18.58
CA LEU A 168 7.42 9.03 -18.25
C LEU A 168 6.58 7.87 -18.76
N THR A 169 7.20 7.02 -19.56
CA THR A 169 6.64 5.76 -20.05
C THR A 169 7.34 4.58 -19.40
N ASP A 170 6.85 3.38 -19.64
CA ASP A 170 7.26 2.15 -18.95
C ASP A 170 8.78 2.03 -18.72
N SER A 171 9.14 1.90 -17.45
CA SER A 171 10.52 1.69 -16.99
C SER A 171 11.53 2.73 -17.48
N ALA A 172 11.09 3.94 -17.85
CA ALA A 172 11.97 5.00 -18.34
C ALA A 172 13.10 5.30 -17.34
N GLU A 173 14.30 5.46 -17.87
CA GLU A 173 15.46 5.94 -17.16
C GLU A 173 15.72 7.40 -17.57
N ILE A 174 15.89 8.27 -16.59
CA ILE A 174 16.17 9.68 -16.81
C ILE A 174 17.47 10.06 -16.16
N SER A 175 18.25 10.90 -16.85
CA SER A 175 19.49 11.49 -16.33
C SER A 175 19.37 13.01 -16.37
N ILE A 176 19.46 13.63 -15.21
CA ILE A 176 19.31 15.07 -15.02
C ILE A 176 20.70 15.67 -14.78
N ASN A 177 21.14 16.59 -15.65
CA ASN A 177 22.37 17.30 -15.41
C ASN A 177 22.23 18.19 -14.17
N LEU A 178 23.17 18.06 -13.24
CA LEU A 178 23.23 18.85 -12.02
C LEU A 178 24.20 20.01 -12.16
N ASN A 179 24.01 21.06 -11.36
CA ASN A 179 24.92 22.17 -11.26
C ASN A 179 26.30 21.70 -10.74
N ASN A 180 27.34 21.79 -11.60
CA ASN A 180 28.68 21.31 -11.28
C ASN A 180 29.27 22.02 -10.07
N GLN A 181 29.00 23.32 -9.88
CA GLN A 181 29.56 24.09 -8.76
C GLN A 181 29.04 23.56 -7.42
N THR A 182 27.74 23.26 -7.32
CA THR A 182 27.18 22.70 -6.09
C THR A 182 27.75 21.31 -5.77
N VAL A 183 27.98 20.49 -6.79
CA VAL A 183 28.59 19.16 -6.59
C VAL A 183 30.05 19.30 -6.24
N GLN A 184 30.76 20.33 -6.78
CA GLN A 184 32.12 20.70 -6.37
C GLN A 184 32.16 21.10 -4.88
N ASP A 185 31.22 21.89 -4.43
CA ASP A 185 31.12 22.29 -3.03
C ASP A 185 30.93 21.07 -2.10
N TRP A 186 30.13 20.07 -2.53
CA TRP A 186 29.98 18.80 -1.79
C TRP A 186 31.24 17.95 -1.77
N LEU A 187 32.04 17.99 -2.86
CA LEU A 187 33.34 17.35 -2.91
C LEU A 187 34.31 18.02 -1.92
N ASN A 188 34.34 19.36 -1.91
CA ASN A 188 35.15 20.14 -0.97
C ASN A 188 34.74 19.89 0.48
N TYR A 189 33.40 19.76 0.77
CA TYR A 189 32.92 19.40 2.09
C TYR A 189 33.32 17.97 2.51
N ALA A 190 33.41 17.04 1.58
CA ALA A 190 33.90 15.69 1.88
C ALA A 190 35.37 15.67 2.26
N ALA A 191 36.17 16.57 1.67
CA ALA A 191 37.60 16.77 2.00
C ALA A 191 37.80 17.54 3.32
N ASP A 192 36.98 18.59 3.54
CA ASP A 192 37.02 19.40 4.78
C ASP A 192 35.58 19.62 5.30
N THR A 193 35.25 18.98 6.42
CA THR A 193 33.92 19.08 7.05
C THR A 193 33.58 20.47 7.60
N ASN A 194 34.57 21.39 7.66
CA ASN A 194 34.33 22.79 7.99
C ASN A 194 33.95 23.64 6.78
N TYR A 195 33.97 23.07 5.57
CA TYR A 195 33.52 23.77 4.38
C TYR A 195 32.09 24.27 4.51
N ALA A 196 31.84 25.50 4.03
CA ALA A 196 30.60 26.23 4.30
C ALA A 196 29.33 25.53 3.70
N VAL A 197 29.48 24.93 2.50
CA VAL A 197 28.37 24.27 1.79
C VAL A 197 28.37 22.77 2.07
N LYS A 198 27.44 22.34 2.91
CA LYS A 198 27.35 20.94 3.34
C LYS A 198 26.42 20.12 2.44
N ASN A 199 26.72 18.84 2.29
CA ASN A 199 25.87 17.91 1.58
C ASN A 199 24.87 17.27 2.54
N TYR A 200 23.68 17.84 2.62
CA TYR A 200 22.55 17.27 3.37
C TYR A 200 21.59 16.46 2.50
N GLY A 201 21.87 16.32 1.20
CA GLY A 201 21.03 15.70 0.20
C GLY A 201 20.30 16.71 -0.67
N ILE A 202 19.35 16.20 -1.44
CA ILE A 202 18.55 16.98 -2.38
C ILE A 202 17.06 16.77 -2.14
N VAL A 203 16.27 17.70 -2.67
CA VAL A 203 14.81 17.58 -2.77
C VAL A 203 14.36 17.83 -4.20
N MET A 204 13.44 17.02 -4.69
CA MET A 204 12.73 17.21 -5.95
C MET A 204 11.36 17.81 -5.64
N LEU A 205 11.08 18.96 -6.24
CA LEU A 205 9.84 19.71 -6.09
C LEU A 205 9.14 19.85 -7.44
N ALA A 206 7.90 19.41 -7.50
CA ALA A 206 7.06 19.63 -8.68
C ALA A 206 6.93 21.12 -9.00
N ASN A 207 6.95 21.45 -10.28
CA ASN A 207 6.63 22.79 -10.75
C ASN A 207 5.20 22.86 -11.33
N SER A 208 4.74 24.06 -11.70
CA SER A 208 3.36 24.31 -12.11
C SER A 208 2.93 23.61 -13.41
N SER A 209 3.85 23.11 -14.22
CA SER A 209 3.53 22.34 -15.42
C SER A 209 3.26 20.86 -15.15
N THR A 210 3.49 20.39 -13.92
CA THR A 210 3.21 19.02 -13.51
C THR A 210 1.71 18.82 -13.31
N ASN A 211 1.16 17.71 -13.83
CA ASN A 211 -0.24 17.33 -13.65
C ASN A 211 -0.42 15.85 -13.29
N THR A 212 0.61 15.23 -12.75
CA THR A 212 0.60 13.84 -12.27
C THR A 212 1.60 13.67 -11.13
N ILE A 213 1.44 12.62 -10.32
CA ILE A 213 2.46 12.18 -9.37
C ILE A 213 3.00 10.85 -9.87
N LYS A 214 4.30 10.79 -10.09
CA LYS A 214 4.99 9.58 -10.54
C LYS A 214 5.92 9.08 -9.44
N SER A 215 6.27 7.79 -9.54
CA SER A 215 7.19 7.17 -8.60
C SER A 215 8.45 6.72 -9.31
N PHE A 216 9.60 7.02 -8.71
CA PHE A 216 10.88 6.39 -9.02
C PHE A 216 11.18 5.30 -7.98
N PHE A 217 12.12 4.42 -8.28
CA PHE A 217 12.63 3.51 -7.27
C PHE A 217 13.26 4.28 -6.12
N ALA A 218 13.16 3.77 -4.90
CA ALA A 218 13.65 4.39 -3.67
C ALA A 218 14.94 3.72 -3.18
N SER A 219 15.50 4.18 -2.06
CA SER A 219 16.71 3.59 -1.45
C SER A 219 16.50 2.15 -0.97
N ASN A 220 15.27 1.76 -0.72
CA ASN A 220 14.89 0.44 -0.21
C ASN A 220 14.58 -0.57 -1.34
N THR A 221 15.34 -0.50 -2.43
CA THR A 221 15.19 -1.40 -3.60
C THR A 221 16.54 -2.01 -3.97
N ASP A 222 16.58 -2.82 -5.03
CA ASP A 222 17.80 -3.38 -5.56
C ASP A 222 18.75 -2.27 -6.05
N GLU A 223 20.05 -2.46 -5.84
CA GLU A 223 21.07 -1.46 -6.16
C GLU A 223 21.07 -1.06 -7.64
N SER A 224 20.72 -1.99 -8.54
CA SER A 224 20.69 -1.76 -9.99
C SER A 224 19.59 -0.80 -10.47
N VAL A 225 18.61 -0.52 -9.64
CA VAL A 225 17.48 0.38 -9.98
C VAL A 225 17.38 1.60 -9.08
N ARG A 226 18.20 1.67 -8.01
CA ARG A 226 18.23 2.81 -7.10
C ARG A 226 18.63 4.10 -7.81
N PRO A 227 18.11 5.24 -7.37
CA PRO A 227 18.65 6.52 -7.74
C PRO A 227 20.16 6.59 -7.45
N SER A 228 20.89 7.19 -8.36
CA SER A 228 22.33 7.38 -8.21
C SER A 228 22.77 8.74 -8.75
N MET A 229 23.93 9.21 -8.31
CA MET A 229 24.57 10.38 -8.91
C MET A 229 25.89 9.94 -9.54
N THR A 230 26.06 10.20 -10.83
CA THR A 230 27.31 9.97 -11.56
C THR A 230 28.07 11.31 -11.66
N VAL A 231 29.27 11.36 -11.12
CA VAL A 231 30.11 12.55 -11.13
C VAL A 231 31.42 12.24 -11.88
N ILE A 232 31.71 12.99 -12.93
CA ILE A 232 32.99 12.92 -13.63
C ILE A 232 33.90 14.00 -13.05
N VAL A 233 35.04 13.58 -12.58
CA VAL A 233 36.05 14.47 -11.96
C VAL A 233 37.39 14.39 -12.68
N SER A 234 38.21 15.44 -12.53
CA SER A 234 39.58 15.44 -12.95
C SER A 234 40.49 15.76 -11.77
N LYS A 235 41.48 14.89 -11.53
CA LYS A 235 42.53 15.10 -10.53
C LYS A 235 43.90 14.78 -11.13
N ASN A 236 44.87 15.70 -11.03
CA ASN A 236 46.20 15.52 -11.60
C ASN A 236 46.20 15.10 -13.08
N SER A 237 45.31 15.70 -13.87
CA SER A 237 45.10 15.39 -15.32
C SER A 237 44.55 13.97 -15.58
N VAL A 238 44.14 13.23 -14.57
CA VAL A 238 43.44 11.97 -14.71
C VAL A 238 41.95 12.22 -14.55
N VAL A 239 41.15 11.70 -15.48
CA VAL A 239 39.68 11.75 -15.41
C VAL A 239 39.18 10.46 -14.80
N ASP A 240 38.29 10.57 -13.83
CA ASP A 240 37.65 9.44 -13.14
C ASP A 240 36.15 9.64 -13.00
N THR A 241 35.43 8.56 -12.73
CA THR A 241 33.96 8.55 -12.60
C THR A 241 33.54 8.00 -11.24
N LEU A 242 32.91 8.85 -10.45
CA LEU A 242 32.27 8.44 -9.18
C LEU A 242 30.81 8.10 -9.42
N ASN A 243 30.40 6.93 -8.94
CA ASN A 243 28.99 6.54 -8.87
C ASN A 243 28.54 6.52 -7.40
N LEU A 244 27.73 7.51 -7.03
CA LEU A 244 27.25 7.68 -5.66
C LEU A 244 25.81 7.15 -5.58
N ASN A 245 25.63 6.01 -4.94
CA ASN A 245 24.32 5.48 -4.65
C ASN A 245 23.66 6.30 -3.53
N ILE A 246 22.33 6.36 -3.55
CA ILE A 246 21.61 6.95 -2.41
C ILE A 246 21.73 6.05 -1.17
N SER A 247 21.79 6.68 0.00
CA SER A 247 21.74 6.02 1.30
C SER A 247 20.32 5.99 1.87
N GLU A 248 19.58 7.07 1.69
CA GLU A 248 18.25 7.27 2.24
C GLU A 248 17.36 8.01 1.23
N SER A 249 16.05 7.71 1.26
CA SER A 249 15.05 8.46 0.51
C SER A 249 13.71 8.47 1.25
N VAL A 250 12.92 9.51 1.05
CA VAL A 250 11.57 9.64 1.61
C VAL A 250 10.70 10.53 0.71
N SER A 251 9.43 10.17 0.61
CA SER A 251 8.41 11.02 -0.02
C SER A 251 7.60 11.73 1.04
N LEU A 252 7.49 13.05 0.93
CA LEU A 252 6.64 13.85 1.79
C LEU A 252 5.36 14.19 1.03
N ASN A 253 4.25 13.60 1.45
CA ASN A 253 2.98 13.72 0.75
C ASN A 253 1.99 14.55 1.56
N THR A 254 1.19 15.34 0.87
CA THR A 254 0.08 16.09 1.47
C THR A 254 -1.14 16.13 0.57
N VAL A 255 -2.28 16.33 1.18
CA VAL A 255 -3.56 16.55 0.52
C VAL A 255 -4.49 17.28 1.48
N PRO A 256 -5.42 18.14 0.99
CA PRO A 256 -6.44 18.76 1.82
C PRO A 256 -7.39 17.72 2.46
N VAL A 257 -7.82 17.99 3.69
CA VAL A 257 -8.82 17.15 4.38
C VAL A 257 -10.18 17.19 3.66
N SER A 258 -10.48 18.27 2.95
CA SER A 258 -11.76 18.48 2.24
C SER A 258 -12.02 17.57 1.05
N ILE A 259 -11.10 16.65 0.73
CA ILE A 259 -11.27 15.70 -0.38
C ILE A 259 -12.20 14.52 -0.08
N ILE A 260 -12.64 14.37 1.18
CA ILE A 260 -13.55 13.28 1.55
C ILE A 260 -14.95 13.61 1.04
N PRO A 261 -15.52 12.83 0.09
CA PRO A 261 -16.86 13.11 -0.41
C PRO A 261 -17.92 12.89 0.69
N ALA A 262 -19.04 13.59 0.59
CA ALA A 262 -20.18 13.35 1.48
C ALA A 262 -20.68 11.91 1.39
N GLU A 263 -21.22 11.38 2.48
CA GLU A 263 -21.74 10.00 2.57
C GLU A 263 -20.68 8.93 2.29
N ARG A 264 -19.39 9.23 2.57
CA ARG A 264 -18.25 8.35 2.26
C ARG A 264 -17.23 8.33 3.37
N PHE A 265 -16.52 7.23 3.47
CA PHE A 265 -15.25 7.18 4.19
C PHE A 265 -14.10 6.84 3.23
N VAL A 266 -12.91 7.29 3.58
CA VAL A 266 -11.73 7.20 2.72
C VAL A 266 -10.59 6.49 3.44
N LEU A 267 -9.96 5.55 2.74
CA LEU A 267 -8.68 4.99 3.10
C LEU A 267 -7.67 5.43 2.04
N GLN A 268 -6.60 6.11 2.43
CA GLN A 268 -5.62 6.58 1.45
C GLN A 268 -4.20 6.38 1.94
N SER A 269 -3.42 5.71 1.12
CA SER A 269 -1.99 5.51 1.31
C SER A 269 -1.22 6.82 1.21
N GLY A 270 0.01 6.84 1.72
CA GLY A 270 0.95 7.96 1.57
C GLY A 270 0.61 9.23 2.35
N VAL A 271 -0.68 9.50 2.56
CA VAL A 271 -1.20 10.61 3.36
C VAL A 271 -1.96 10.14 4.59
N SER A 272 -2.05 8.84 4.76
CA SER A 272 -2.58 8.12 5.94
C SER A 272 -3.99 8.50 6.36
N PHE A 273 -4.93 8.52 5.41
CA PHE A 273 -6.33 8.48 5.78
C PHE A 273 -6.72 7.05 6.16
N LYS A 274 -7.25 6.92 7.35
CA LYS A 274 -7.80 5.70 7.94
C LYS A 274 -9.26 5.93 8.32
N ASN A 275 -9.96 4.86 8.68
CA ASN A 275 -11.32 4.94 9.17
C ASN A 275 -11.47 4.13 10.45
N ILE A 276 -12.25 4.64 11.40
CA ILE A 276 -12.68 3.91 12.57
C ILE A 276 -14.16 3.62 12.40
N MET A 277 -14.51 2.33 12.41
CA MET A 277 -15.89 1.86 12.34
C MET A 277 -16.30 1.29 13.69
N LYS A 278 -17.41 1.79 14.25
CA LYS A 278 -17.95 1.37 15.55
C LYS A 278 -19.30 0.68 15.34
N PHE A 279 -19.60 -0.25 16.23
CA PHE A 279 -20.81 -1.09 16.17
C PHE A 279 -21.55 -1.01 17.50
N ASP A 280 -22.84 -0.67 17.44
CA ASP A 280 -23.73 -0.82 18.60
C ASP A 280 -24.23 -2.27 18.69
N LEU A 281 -23.69 -3.02 19.64
CA LEU A 281 -24.00 -4.42 19.87
C LEU A 281 -25.00 -4.65 21.01
N THR A 282 -25.68 -3.62 21.50
CA THR A 282 -26.63 -3.71 22.64
C THR A 282 -27.79 -4.68 22.40
N LYS A 283 -28.10 -4.95 21.11
CA LYS A 283 -29.14 -5.95 20.72
C LYS A 283 -28.66 -7.40 20.74
N LEU A 284 -27.35 -7.64 20.83
CA LEU A 284 -26.83 -9.00 20.97
C LEU A 284 -27.00 -9.46 22.43
N PRO A 285 -27.61 -10.63 22.66
CA PRO A 285 -27.64 -11.19 24.02
C PRO A 285 -26.23 -11.45 24.53
N PRO A 286 -25.97 -11.31 25.82
CA PRO A 286 -24.68 -11.62 26.40
C PRO A 286 -24.39 -13.14 26.35
N ASN A 287 -23.13 -13.52 26.33
CA ASN A 287 -22.65 -14.89 26.43
C ASN A 287 -23.17 -15.84 25.34
N ILE A 288 -23.40 -15.35 24.13
CA ILE A 288 -23.76 -16.18 22.98
C ILE A 288 -22.51 -16.82 22.33
N ILE A 289 -22.73 -17.78 21.42
CA ILE A 289 -21.71 -18.32 20.53
C ILE A 289 -21.86 -17.64 19.16
N ILE A 290 -20.87 -16.89 18.73
CA ILE A 290 -20.83 -16.29 17.40
C ILE A 290 -20.39 -17.34 16.39
N ASN A 291 -21.32 -17.78 15.54
CA ASN A 291 -21.04 -18.75 14.47
C ASN A 291 -20.46 -18.08 13.24
N LEU A 292 -20.98 -16.89 12.91
CA LEU A 292 -20.53 -16.05 11.82
C LEU A 292 -20.70 -14.57 12.20
N ALA A 293 -19.66 -13.78 12.01
CA ALA A 293 -19.73 -12.32 11.95
C ALA A 293 -19.07 -11.87 10.66
N SER A 294 -19.88 -11.46 9.68
CA SER A 294 -19.43 -11.02 8.36
C SER A 294 -19.72 -9.53 8.19
N LEU A 295 -18.69 -8.77 7.84
CA LEU A 295 -18.82 -7.37 7.50
C LEU A 295 -18.61 -7.21 5.99
N GLU A 296 -19.55 -6.53 5.33
CA GLU A 296 -19.47 -6.14 3.93
C GLU A 296 -19.50 -4.61 3.82
N PHE A 297 -18.74 -4.03 2.87
CA PHE A 297 -18.75 -2.61 2.57
C PHE A 297 -18.46 -2.36 1.09
N THR A 298 -19.04 -1.30 0.53
CA THR A 298 -19.13 -1.08 -0.91
C THR A 298 -18.21 0.04 -1.36
N LEU A 299 -17.33 -0.25 -2.33
CA LEU A 299 -16.41 0.70 -2.95
C LEU A 299 -17.15 1.64 -3.90
N ASP A 300 -16.91 2.92 -3.77
CA ASP A 300 -17.27 3.93 -4.76
C ASP A 300 -16.16 4.04 -5.81
N LYS A 301 -16.30 3.30 -6.92
CA LYS A 301 -15.29 3.26 -7.99
C LYS A 301 -15.01 4.62 -8.61
N ASN A 302 -16.02 5.48 -8.70
CA ASN A 302 -15.90 6.76 -9.39
C ASN A 302 -15.03 7.76 -8.61
N ASN A 303 -14.98 7.61 -7.29
CA ASN A 303 -14.17 8.44 -6.41
C ASN A 303 -12.90 7.74 -5.91
N SER A 304 -12.67 6.49 -6.32
CA SER A 304 -11.50 5.70 -5.94
C SER A 304 -10.45 5.70 -7.04
N PHE A 305 -9.18 5.70 -6.64
CA PHE A 305 -8.04 5.40 -7.51
C PHE A 305 -7.22 4.27 -6.90
N ILE A 306 -7.16 3.14 -7.58
CA ILE A 306 -6.42 1.95 -7.15
C ILE A 306 -5.55 1.55 -8.33
N SER A 307 -4.24 1.66 -8.19
CA SER A 307 -3.29 1.26 -9.21
C SER A 307 -3.40 -0.24 -9.51
N SER A 308 -3.22 -0.61 -10.77
CA SER A 308 -3.26 -2.02 -11.21
C SER A 308 -2.19 -2.89 -10.54
N ASN A 309 -1.10 -2.27 -10.06
CA ASN A 309 0.02 -2.96 -9.41
C ASN A 309 -0.10 -2.95 -7.88
N SER A 310 -1.16 -2.35 -7.33
CA SER A 310 -1.38 -2.27 -5.88
C SER A 310 -2.16 -3.45 -5.35
N ASP A 311 -1.93 -3.79 -4.09
CA ASP A 311 -2.75 -4.75 -3.37
C ASP A 311 -4.14 -4.16 -3.11
N PRO A 312 -5.21 -4.75 -3.66
CA PRO A 312 -6.56 -4.21 -3.51
C PRO A 312 -7.21 -4.54 -2.16
N ARG A 313 -6.55 -5.25 -1.27
CA ARG A 313 -7.08 -5.62 0.04
C ARG A 313 -7.11 -4.44 0.99
N VAL A 314 -7.99 -4.54 1.99
CA VAL A 314 -8.08 -3.58 3.10
C VAL A 314 -7.73 -4.29 4.39
N ASN A 315 -6.84 -3.72 5.17
CA ASN A 315 -6.49 -4.20 6.49
C ASN A 315 -7.46 -3.66 7.54
N LEU A 316 -7.76 -4.49 8.54
CA LEU A 316 -8.56 -4.15 9.71
C LEU A 316 -7.88 -4.65 10.97
N GLY A 317 -7.98 -3.87 12.05
CA GLY A 317 -7.51 -4.26 13.39
C GLY A 317 -8.53 -3.87 14.45
N MET A 318 -8.67 -4.70 15.48
CA MET A 318 -9.48 -4.38 16.65
C MET A 318 -8.79 -3.26 17.46
N LEU A 319 -9.49 -2.16 17.71
CA LEU A 319 -8.96 -1.08 18.52
C LEU A 319 -8.92 -1.49 20.02
N THR A 320 -7.78 -1.26 20.62
CA THR A 320 -7.57 -1.36 22.10
C THR A 320 -7.58 0.00 22.77
N ASP A 321 -7.24 1.05 22.02
CA ASP A 321 -7.34 2.45 22.40
C ASP A 321 -7.78 3.29 21.20
N SER A 322 -8.98 3.87 21.30
CA SER A 322 -9.54 4.71 20.25
C SER A 322 -8.90 6.10 20.17
N ALA A 323 -8.35 6.62 21.27
CA ALA A 323 -7.73 7.93 21.30
C ALA A 323 -6.38 7.94 20.58
N ASN A 324 -5.57 6.89 20.79
CA ASN A 324 -4.26 6.72 20.16
C ASN A 324 -4.31 5.88 18.88
N GLN A 325 -5.48 5.32 18.53
CA GLN A 325 -5.67 4.43 17.37
C GLN A 325 -4.75 3.19 17.42
N GLU A 326 -4.58 2.65 18.62
CA GLU A 326 -3.82 1.43 18.85
C GLU A 326 -4.70 0.20 18.62
N THR A 327 -4.12 -0.85 18.04
CA THR A 327 -4.78 -2.13 17.80
C THR A 327 -4.11 -3.23 18.62
N ASP A 328 -4.78 -4.37 18.74
CA ASP A 328 -4.23 -5.58 19.39
C ASP A 328 -3.08 -6.24 18.62
N GLY A 329 -2.70 -5.69 17.45
CA GLY A 329 -1.65 -6.20 16.58
C GLY A 329 -2.11 -7.31 15.62
N LEU A 330 -3.33 -7.84 15.76
CA LEU A 330 -3.89 -8.80 14.83
C LEU A 330 -4.49 -8.06 13.62
N ILE A 331 -4.10 -8.50 12.43
CA ILE A 331 -4.56 -7.91 11.18
C ILE A 331 -5.52 -8.86 10.48
N PHE A 332 -6.73 -8.40 10.27
CA PHE A 332 -7.72 -9.03 9.40
C PHE A 332 -7.68 -8.35 8.04
N GLN A 333 -8.01 -9.09 6.98
CA GLN A 333 -8.00 -8.54 5.63
C GLN A 333 -9.36 -8.72 4.99
N ALA A 334 -9.93 -7.62 4.51
CA ALA A 334 -11.10 -7.64 3.64
C ALA A 334 -10.67 -7.85 2.19
N PHE A 335 -11.36 -8.74 1.52
CA PHE A 335 -11.13 -9.10 0.12
C PHE A 335 -12.31 -8.66 -0.74
N LYS A 336 -12.06 -8.38 -2.01
CA LYS A 336 -13.13 -8.17 -2.98
C LYS A 336 -13.94 -9.45 -3.15
N LYS A 337 -15.24 -9.39 -2.81
CA LYS A 337 -16.22 -10.42 -3.11
C LYS A 337 -16.68 -10.35 -4.57
N ASP A 338 -16.78 -9.13 -5.08
CA ASP A 338 -17.11 -8.81 -6.46
C ASP A 338 -16.38 -7.53 -6.91
N SER A 339 -16.86 -6.85 -7.95
CA SER A 339 -16.19 -5.68 -8.49
C SER A 339 -16.16 -4.46 -7.56
N ILE A 340 -17.05 -4.37 -6.58
CA ILE A 340 -17.21 -3.22 -5.67
C ILE A 340 -17.37 -3.61 -4.20
N THR A 341 -17.80 -4.83 -3.89
CA THR A 341 -18.08 -5.27 -2.53
C THR A 341 -16.84 -5.90 -1.91
N TYR A 342 -16.49 -5.45 -0.72
CA TYR A 342 -15.46 -6.04 0.12
C TYR A 342 -16.12 -6.82 1.24
N THR A 343 -15.51 -7.93 1.66
CA THR A 343 -16.03 -8.78 2.75
C THR A 343 -14.89 -9.23 3.65
N VAL A 344 -15.20 -9.38 4.95
CA VAL A 344 -14.28 -9.91 5.95
C VAL A 344 -15.06 -10.67 7.03
N ILE A 345 -14.47 -11.74 7.55
CA ILE A 345 -15.02 -12.54 8.66
C ILE A 345 -14.31 -12.12 9.96
N LEU A 346 -15.10 -11.78 10.98
CA LEU A 346 -14.63 -11.17 12.22
C LEU A 346 -15.15 -11.91 13.49
N ASN A 347 -15.38 -13.22 13.39
CA ASN A 347 -15.97 -14.05 14.46
C ASN A 347 -15.26 -13.86 15.80
N SER A 348 -13.93 -13.89 15.82
CA SER A 348 -13.13 -13.80 17.04
C SER A 348 -13.26 -12.42 17.71
N ILE A 349 -13.33 -11.35 16.95
CA ILE A 349 -13.45 -9.97 17.49
C ILE A 349 -14.84 -9.83 18.13
N PHE A 350 -15.91 -10.15 17.40
CA PHE A 350 -17.28 -10.03 17.92
C PHE A 350 -17.53 -10.97 19.09
N GLN A 351 -16.89 -12.15 19.11
CA GLN A 351 -16.97 -13.07 20.26
C GLN A 351 -16.29 -12.45 21.51
N GLN A 352 -15.12 -11.83 21.36
CA GLN A 352 -14.42 -11.17 22.48
C GLN A 352 -15.24 -10.01 23.04
N TRP A 353 -15.82 -9.16 22.16
CA TRP A 353 -16.70 -8.08 22.58
C TRP A 353 -17.97 -8.58 23.30
N ASN A 354 -18.60 -9.65 22.79
CA ASN A 354 -19.78 -10.21 23.41
C ASN A 354 -19.51 -10.86 24.78
N LEU A 355 -18.33 -11.46 24.98
CA LEU A 355 -17.91 -12.04 26.25
C LEU A 355 -17.35 -10.97 27.23
N GLY A 356 -17.15 -9.73 26.79
CA GLY A 356 -16.53 -8.69 27.59
C GLY A 356 -15.04 -8.91 27.88
N THR A 357 -14.37 -9.81 27.14
CA THR A 357 -12.91 -10.05 27.27
C THR A 357 -12.09 -8.98 26.56
N ALA A 358 -12.70 -8.21 25.64
CA ALA A 358 -12.17 -7.01 25.05
C ALA A 358 -13.22 -5.91 25.03
N GLN A 359 -12.79 -4.65 25.20
CA GLN A 359 -13.67 -3.48 25.09
C GLN A 359 -13.95 -3.20 23.61
N ASN A 360 -15.21 -2.92 23.24
CA ASN A 360 -15.59 -2.51 21.90
C ASN A 360 -15.26 -1.02 21.67
N TYR A 361 -14.04 -0.74 21.22
CA TYR A 361 -13.65 0.59 20.74
C TYR A 361 -13.86 0.74 19.22
N GLY A 362 -14.24 -0.35 18.51
CA GLY A 362 -14.42 -0.43 17.08
C GLY A 362 -13.25 -1.05 16.35
N LEU A 363 -13.28 -0.93 15.01
CA LEU A 363 -12.26 -1.41 14.10
C LEU A 363 -11.54 -0.25 13.42
N LEU A 364 -10.22 -0.32 13.33
CA LEU A 364 -9.42 0.57 12.50
C LEU A 364 -9.25 -0.07 11.12
N PHE A 365 -9.45 0.71 10.05
CA PHE A 365 -9.26 0.32 8.65
C PHE A 365 -8.14 1.10 8.02
N TRP A 366 -7.29 0.44 7.22
CA TRP A 366 -6.22 1.08 6.45
C TRP A 366 -5.84 0.26 5.21
N ASN A 367 -5.17 0.91 4.24
CA ASN A 367 -4.69 0.24 3.03
C ASN A 367 -3.50 -0.67 3.32
N VAL A 368 -3.41 -1.82 2.64
CA VAL A 368 -2.24 -2.73 2.73
C VAL A 368 -0.95 -2.00 2.34
N SER A 369 -1.01 -1.20 1.28
CA SER A 369 0.15 -0.45 0.74
C SER A 369 0.30 0.93 1.39
N GLU A 370 0.07 1.08 2.69
CA GLU A 370 -0.06 2.36 3.39
C GLU A 370 1.09 3.34 3.17
N VAL A 371 2.33 2.85 3.07
CA VAL A 371 3.54 3.69 2.92
C VAL A 371 4.02 3.83 1.48
N SER A 372 3.48 3.03 0.55
CA SER A 372 4.15 2.78 -0.74
C SER A 372 3.63 3.64 -1.90
N ASN A 373 2.41 4.17 -1.80
CA ASN A 373 1.75 4.85 -2.90
C ASN A 373 0.74 5.90 -2.40
N LEU A 374 -0.14 6.39 -3.29
CA LEU A 374 -1.23 7.32 -2.97
C LEU A 374 -2.61 6.74 -3.26
N ASP A 375 -2.71 5.42 -3.41
CA ASP A 375 -3.97 4.77 -3.73
C ASP A 375 -5.06 5.17 -2.75
N ARG A 376 -6.20 5.51 -3.32
CA ARG A 376 -7.37 6.04 -2.62
C ARG A 376 -8.53 5.08 -2.79
N PHE A 377 -9.00 4.53 -1.69
CA PHE A 377 -10.19 3.70 -1.60
C PHE A 377 -11.29 4.54 -0.96
N VAL A 378 -12.36 4.79 -1.67
CA VAL A 378 -13.53 5.51 -1.20
C VAL A 378 -14.67 4.52 -1.06
N PHE A 379 -15.25 4.42 0.11
CA PHE A 379 -16.37 3.53 0.40
C PHE A 379 -17.61 4.33 0.81
N TYR A 380 -18.77 3.78 0.55
CA TYR A 380 -20.02 4.31 1.07
C TYR A 380 -20.08 4.12 2.59
N ASP A 381 -20.51 5.13 3.31
CA ASP A 381 -20.66 5.08 4.77
C ASP A 381 -22.11 4.80 5.20
N HIS A 382 -22.37 4.76 6.50
CA HIS A 382 -23.69 4.49 7.08
C HIS A 382 -24.73 5.58 6.77
N THR A 383 -24.31 6.78 6.35
CA THR A 383 -25.21 7.89 6.00
C THR A 383 -25.64 7.87 4.53
N SER A 384 -25.05 6.97 3.72
CA SER A 384 -25.37 6.89 2.30
C SER A 384 -26.88 6.80 2.06
N SER A 385 -27.36 7.59 1.12
CA SER A 385 -28.77 7.60 0.69
C SER A 385 -29.19 6.25 0.08
N ASP A 386 -28.27 5.52 -0.57
CA ASP A 386 -28.48 4.15 -1.04
C ASP A 386 -28.17 3.15 0.08
N ILE A 387 -29.22 2.66 0.76
CA ILE A 387 -29.10 1.72 1.87
C ILE A 387 -28.38 0.41 1.50
N ASN A 388 -28.46 -0.03 0.23
CA ASN A 388 -27.82 -1.26 -0.22
C ASN A 388 -26.28 -1.13 -0.34
N ARG A 389 -25.78 0.10 -0.31
CA ARG A 389 -24.32 0.39 -0.38
C ARG A 389 -23.71 0.66 0.98
N ARG A 390 -24.52 0.85 2.01
CA ARG A 390 -24.04 1.05 3.38
C ARG A 390 -23.26 -0.17 3.88
N PRO A 391 -22.32 0.01 4.80
CA PRO A 391 -21.71 -1.13 5.48
C PRO A 391 -22.76 -2.03 6.11
N ARG A 392 -22.60 -3.34 5.89
CA ARG A 392 -23.53 -4.36 6.38
C ARG A 392 -22.81 -5.34 7.29
N LEU A 393 -23.25 -5.43 8.52
CA LEU A 393 -22.81 -6.44 9.48
C LEU A 393 -23.90 -7.51 9.60
N LYS A 394 -23.53 -8.76 9.35
CA LYS A 394 -24.40 -9.93 9.56
C LYS A 394 -23.78 -10.83 10.62
N ILE A 395 -24.51 -11.11 11.69
CA ILE A 395 -24.08 -11.99 12.77
C ILE A 395 -25.04 -13.16 12.85
N ILE A 396 -24.52 -14.39 12.76
CA ILE A 396 -25.25 -15.62 13.04
C ILE A 396 -24.72 -16.15 14.37
N TYR A 397 -25.60 -16.41 15.32
CA TYR A 397 -25.23 -16.83 16.66
C TYR A 397 -26.15 -17.88 17.24
N THR A 398 -25.65 -18.61 18.22
CA THR A 398 -26.41 -19.60 19.01
C THR A 398 -26.49 -19.15 20.46
N LEU A 399 -27.67 -19.21 21.04
CA LEU A 399 -27.85 -18.96 22.47
C LEU A 399 -27.21 -20.08 23.27
N ARG A 400 -26.45 -19.74 24.32
CA ARG A 400 -26.04 -20.70 25.33
C ARG A 400 -27.22 -20.92 26.27
N ASN A 401 -27.61 -22.18 26.45
CA ASN A 401 -28.60 -22.58 27.46
C ASN A 401 -28.00 -22.50 28.84
#